data_3a88bc7f19a198dad5bac07e125010ef
#
_entry.id   3a88bc7f19a198dad5bac07e125010ef
#
_cell.length_a   1.000
_cell.length_b   1.000
_cell.length_c   1.000
_cell.angle_alpha   90.00
_cell.angle_beta   90.00
_cell.angle_gamma   90.00
#
_symmetry.space_group_name_H-M   'P 1'
#
loop_
_entity.id
_entity.type
_entity.pdbx_description
1 polymer ?
#
loop_
_entity_poly.entity_id
_entity_poly.type
_entity_poly.pdbx_seq_one_letter_code
_entity_poly.pdbx_strand_id
1 'polypeptide(L)'
;MLVRITSTNICGSDLHMYEGRTDFPRGGVFGHENLGQVAEVGNAVDRVKVGDWVAVPFNIGCGFCKNCERGLSAFCLTTADRSVVPNMAGAAYGFADMGPYRGGQADLLRVPYGDYNCLKLPPDAEERQNEYVMLADIFPTGWHATELAGLRPGESVVIYGAGPVGLMAAHAAMIKGACMVMVVDRHPDRLRLAGSIGALPIDDSKGSPVDQVLELTNGIGADRGCECVGYQAHDPEGHEHPNMTMNNLVKSVKFTGGIGVVGVYAPQDPAPQDPLYKQGEIVFDHGLFWFKGQTIGTGQCNVKAYNRQLRDLISTGRAKPSFIVSHELPLGEAPKAYQHFDARDEGWTKVVLKPAA
;
A
#
# COMPACT_ATOMS: atom_id res chain seq x y z
N MET A 1 4.58 24.37 1.85
CA MET A 1 6.00 24.19 1.55
C MET A 1 6.20 23.54 0.20
N LEU A 2 7.41 23.61 -0.37
CA LEU A 2 7.84 22.88 -1.55
C LEU A 2 8.91 21.86 -1.15
N VAL A 3 8.81 20.66 -1.74
CA VAL A 3 9.80 19.58 -1.60
C VAL A 3 10.39 19.31 -2.98
N ARG A 4 11.71 19.35 -3.10
CA ARG A 4 12.43 18.85 -4.27
C ARG A 4 12.45 17.33 -4.16
N ILE A 5 11.78 16.66 -5.09
CA ILE A 5 11.69 15.20 -5.09
C ILE A 5 13.01 14.62 -5.62
N THR A 6 13.55 13.66 -4.90
CA THR A 6 14.76 12.92 -5.27
C THR A 6 14.47 11.44 -5.52
N SER A 7 13.37 10.94 -4.96
CA SER A 7 12.87 9.59 -5.19
C SER A 7 11.35 9.59 -5.13
N THR A 8 10.73 8.95 -6.11
CA THR A 8 9.29 8.68 -6.15
C THR A 8 9.08 7.30 -6.77
N ASN A 9 8.06 6.56 -6.31
CA ASN A 9 7.91 5.18 -6.76
C ASN A 9 6.67 5.01 -7.64
N ILE A 10 6.67 3.91 -8.41
CA ILE A 10 5.45 3.37 -9.02
C ILE A 10 4.79 2.43 -8.02
N CYS A 11 3.51 2.63 -7.77
CA CYS A 11 2.67 1.79 -6.93
C CYS A 11 1.66 0.99 -7.76
N GLY A 12 1.22 -0.17 -7.24
CA GLY A 12 0.14 -0.93 -7.87
C GLY A 12 -1.16 -0.15 -8.03
N SER A 13 -1.45 0.76 -7.10
CA SER A 13 -2.64 1.62 -7.17
C SER A 13 -2.58 2.70 -8.27
N ASP A 14 -1.39 3.08 -8.75
CA ASP A 14 -1.25 3.95 -9.92
C ASP A 14 -1.78 3.26 -11.19
N LEU A 15 -1.72 1.92 -11.24
CA LEU A 15 -2.17 1.15 -12.41
C LEU A 15 -3.67 1.28 -12.64
N HIS A 16 -4.49 1.42 -11.60
CA HIS A 16 -5.94 1.65 -11.78
C HIS A 16 -6.23 2.90 -12.62
N MET A 17 -5.44 3.95 -12.45
CA MET A 17 -5.54 5.17 -13.26
C MET A 17 -4.87 5.00 -14.63
N TYR A 18 -3.74 4.28 -14.69
CA TYR A 18 -3.02 4.00 -15.93
C TYR A 18 -3.86 3.16 -16.91
N GLU A 19 -4.61 2.19 -16.41
CA GLU A 19 -5.52 1.33 -17.16
C GLU A 19 -6.89 1.98 -17.42
N GLY A 20 -7.17 3.17 -16.87
CA GLY A 20 -8.47 3.85 -17.00
C GLY A 20 -9.59 3.24 -16.14
N ARG A 21 -9.25 2.50 -15.09
CA ARG A 21 -10.18 1.89 -14.13
C ARG A 21 -10.62 2.87 -13.02
N THR A 22 -9.94 3.99 -12.90
CA THR A 22 -10.32 5.17 -12.12
C THR A 22 -10.04 6.41 -12.93
N ASP A 23 -10.79 7.51 -12.68
CA ASP A 23 -10.64 8.73 -13.45
C ASP A 23 -9.27 9.39 -13.23
N PHE A 24 -8.62 9.79 -14.31
CA PHE A 24 -7.38 10.55 -14.28
C PHE A 24 -7.30 11.52 -15.46
N PRO A 25 -7.40 12.84 -15.23
CA PRO A 25 -7.46 13.82 -16.30
C PRO A 25 -6.12 13.94 -17.04
N ARG A 26 -6.18 14.18 -18.35
CA ARG A 26 -4.97 14.46 -19.15
C ARG A 26 -4.21 15.65 -18.58
N GLY A 27 -2.88 15.51 -18.44
CA GLY A 27 -2.01 16.50 -17.80
C GLY A 27 -1.98 16.40 -16.28
N GLY A 28 -2.65 15.40 -15.70
CA GLY A 28 -2.44 14.98 -14.32
C GLY A 28 -1.00 14.50 -14.09
N VAL A 29 -0.55 14.53 -12.84
CA VAL A 29 0.77 14.05 -12.44
C VAL A 29 0.59 12.90 -11.47
N PHE A 30 1.12 11.74 -11.81
CA PHE A 30 1.14 10.54 -10.96
C PHE A 30 2.11 10.67 -9.77
N GLY A 31 2.07 9.70 -8.89
CA GLY A 31 3.05 9.46 -7.85
C GLY A 31 2.64 9.99 -6.47
N HIS A 32 2.46 9.04 -5.59
CA HIS A 32 2.06 9.31 -4.20
C HIS A 32 3.08 8.79 -3.18
N GLU A 33 4.13 8.11 -3.61
CA GLU A 33 5.22 7.65 -2.76
C GLU A 33 6.44 8.55 -2.93
N ASN A 34 6.58 9.57 -2.12
CA ASN A 34 7.52 10.66 -2.38
C ASN A 34 8.54 10.85 -1.25
N LEU A 35 9.80 11.07 -1.64
CA LEU A 35 10.92 11.44 -0.78
C LEU A 35 11.74 12.55 -1.43
N GLY A 36 12.25 13.48 -0.63
CA GLY A 36 13.10 14.56 -1.13
C GLY A 36 13.58 15.50 -0.06
N GLN A 37 14.12 16.64 -0.51
CA GLN A 37 14.56 17.71 0.36
C GLN A 37 13.59 18.89 0.35
N VAL A 38 13.41 19.50 1.51
CA VAL A 38 12.64 20.73 1.64
C VAL A 38 13.35 21.86 0.88
N ALA A 39 12.68 22.38 -0.17
CA ALA A 39 13.19 23.47 -1.00
C ALA A 39 12.72 24.84 -0.49
N GLU A 40 11.45 24.93 -0.05
CA GLU A 40 10.88 26.16 0.49
C GLU A 40 9.89 25.85 1.62
N VAL A 41 9.83 26.73 2.62
CA VAL A 41 8.86 26.66 3.71
C VAL A 41 8.00 27.93 3.76
N GLY A 42 6.74 27.78 4.14
CA GLY A 42 5.88 28.93 4.46
C GLY A 42 6.10 29.41 5.89
N ASN A 43 5.62 30.62 6.20
CA ASN A 43 5.84 31.28 7.51
C ASN A 43 5.27 30.53 8.73
N ALA A 44 4.36 29.57 8.50
CA ALA A 44 3.73 28.78 9.57
C ALA A 44 4.28 27.34 9.66
N VAL A 45 5.45 27.09 9.09
CA VAL A 45 6.13 25.78 9.14
C VAL A 45 7.33 25.90 10.09
N ASP A 46 7.29 25.14 11.20
CA ASP A 46 8.28 25.25 12.29
C ASP A 46 9.10 23.97 12.50
N ARG A 47 8.56 22.79 12.12
CA ARG A 47 9.20 21.49 12.44
C ARG A 47 10.24 21.05 11.42
N VAL A 48 10.14 21.56 10.21
CA VAL A 48 11.06 21.27 9.11
C VAL A 48 11.60 22.57 8.53
N LYS A 49 12.83 22.53 8.00
CA LYS A 49 13.51 23.68 7.40
C LYS A 49 14.07 23.32 6.03
N VAL A 50 14.41 24.32 5.24
CA VAL A 50 15.08 24.13 3.94
C VAL A 50 16.33 23.27 4.11
N GLY A 51 16.48 22.27 3.25
CA GLY A 51 17.55 21.28 3.27
C GLY A 51 17.26 20.01 4.09
N ASP A 52 16.21 19.99 4.92
CA ASP A 52 15.83 18.77 5.62
C ASP A 52 15.34 17.70 4.63
N TRP A 53 15.78 16.45 4.84
CA TRP A 53 15.25 15.28 4.14
C TRP A 53 13.91 14.87 4.73
N VAL A 54 12.94 14.59 3.86
CA VAL A 54 11.58 14.23 4.27
C VAL A 54 10.98 13.13 3.40
N ALA A 55 10.27 12.20 4.04
CA ALA A 55 9.30 11.36 3.35
C ALA A 55 7.92 12.04 3.42
N VAL A 56 7.21 12.05 2.31
CA VAL A 56 5.88 12.67 2.20
C VAL A 56 4.82 11.56 2.08
N PRO A 57 4.05 11.28 3.15
CA PRO A 57 2.96 10.30 3.12
C PRO A 57 1.97 10.56 1.99
N PHE A 58 1.47 9.49 1.36
CA PHE A 58 0.54 9.60 0.24
C PHE A 58 -0.74 10.37 0.59
N ASN A 59 -1.24 10.18 1.80
CA ASN A 59 -2.45 10.87 2.28
C ASN A 59 -2.16 12.24 2.89
N ILE A 60 -3.06 13.16 2.63
CA ILE A 60 -2.95 14.56 3.04
C ILE A 60 -3.90 14.82 4.20
N GLY A 61 -3.35 15.16 5.36
CA GLY A 61 -4.11 15.54 6.55
C GLY A 61 -3.89 16.99 6.94
N CYS A 62 -4.84 17.59 7.64
CA CYS A 62 -4.69 18.96 8.17
C CYS A 62 -4.03 19.01 9.56
N GLY A 63 -4.11 17.92 10.32
CA GLY A 63 -3.53 17.81 11.66
C GLY A 63 -4.44 18.27 12.82
N PHE A 64 -5.57 18.94 12.55
CA PHE A 64 -6.41 19.55 13.56
C PHE A 64 -7.92 19.25 13.46
N CYS A 65 -8.38 18.52 12.43
CA CYS A 65 -9.77 18.06 12.41
C CYS A 65 -9.97 16.83 13.29
N LYS A 66 -11.21 16.58 13.69
CA LYS A 66 -11.59 15.47 14.56
C LYS A 66 -10.98 14.12 14.17
N ASN A 67 -10.87 13.82 12.88
CA ASN A 67 -10.27 12.57 12.41
C ASN A 67 -8.75 12.60 12.56
N CYS A 68 -8.08 13.69 12.19
CA CYS A 68 -6.63 13.83 12.34
C CYS A 68 -6.19 13.75 13.82
N GLU A 69 -6.94 14.40 14.73
CA GLU A 69 -6.67 14.32 16.17
C GLU A 69 -6.79 12.90 16.75
N ARG A 70 -7.60 12.07 16.12
CA ARG A 70 -7.77 10.63 16.47
C ARG A 70 -6.79 9.72 15.76
N GLY A 71 -5.83 10.25 14.99
CA GLY A 71 -4.88 9.47 14.21
C GLY A 71 -5.42 8.95 12.86
N LEU A 72 -6.67 9.29 12.50
CA LEU A 72 -7.32 8.86 11.27
C LEU A 72 -7.00 9.82 10.11
N SER A 73 -5.72 10.02 9.83
CA SER A 73 -5.25 11.04 8.88
C SER A 73 -5.61 10.75 7.42
N ALA A 74 -5.81 9.49 7.07
CA ALA A 74 -6.28 9.07 5.74
C ALA A 74 -7.73 9.54 5.46
N PHE A 75 -8.48 9.83 6.50
CA PHE A 75 -9.88 10.27 6.44
C PHE A 75 -10.04 11.71 6.93
N CYS A 76 -9.10 12.58 6.56
CA CYS A 76 -9.13 13.99 6.93
C CYS A 76 -10.39 14.68 6.44
N LEU A 77 -11.07 15.43 7.34
CA LEU A 77 -12.33 16.12 7.03
C LEU A 77 -12.12 17.48 6.34
N THR A 78 -10.91 18.01 6.37
CA THR A 78 -10.58 19.36 5.87
C THR A 78 -10.01 19.32 4.46
N THR A 79 -9.21 18.29 4.11
CA THR A 79 -8.50 18.23 2.83
C THR A 79 -9.30 17.58 1.71
N ALA A 80 -10.41 16.91 2.04
CA ALA A 80 -11.28 16.27 1.05
C ALA A 80 -11.95 17.29 0.15
N ASP A 81 -11.98 17.02 -1.14
CA ASP A 81 -12.79 17.79 -2.11
C ASP A 81 -14.20 17.19 -2.20
N ARG A 82 -15.12 17.79 -1.47
CA ARG A 82 -16.52 17.35 -1.42
C ARG A 82 -17.35 17.76 -2.64
N SER A 83 -16.77 18.54 -3.54
CA SER A 83 -17.44 18.87 -4.81
C SER A 83 -17.38 17.71 -5.80
N VAL A 84 -16.36 16.84 -5.67
CA VAL A 84 -16.19 15.65 -6.51
C VAL A 84 -17.02 14.49 -5.98
N VAL A 85 -16.88 14.17 -4.67
CA VAL A 85 -17.65 13.10 -4.02
C VAL A 85 -18.31 13.64 -2.76
N PRO A 86 -19.65 13.75 -2.72
CA PRO A 86 -20.38 14.15 -1.51
C PRO A 86 -20.05 13.22 -0.33
N ASN A 87 -19.84 13.80 0.85
CA ASN A 87 -19.46 13.09 2.08
C ASN A 87 -18.07 12.43 2.08
N MET A 88 -17.23 12.69 1.08
CA MET A 88 -15.87 12.18 1.04
C MET A 88 -15.05 12.71 2.23
N ALA A 89 -14.15 11.87 2.73
CA ALA A 89 -13.11 12.23 3.68
C ALA A 89 -11.76 11.72 3.15
N GLY A 90 -10.72 12.49 3.44
CA GLY A 90 -9.36 12.17 2.96
C GLY A 90 -9.01 12.83 1.64
N ALA A 91 -7.71 12.89 1.39
CA ALA A 91 -7.12 13.34 0.14
C ALA A 91 -5.78 12.63 -0.07
N ALA A 92 -5.39 12.45 -1.31
CA ALA A 92 -4.12 11.82 -1.66
C ALA A 92 -3.43 12.56 -2.81
N TYR A 93 -2.11 12.46 -2.86
CA TYR A 93 -1.35 12.94 -4.01
C TYR A 93 -1.58 12.04 -5.22
N GLY A 94 -1.75 12.64 -6.40
CA GLY A 94 -1.81 11.90 -7.65
C GLY A 94 -3.04 11.04 -7.88
N PHE A 95 -4.10 11.19 -7.05
CA PHE A 95 -5.39 10.53 -7.22
C PHE A 95 -6.48 11.57 -7.48
N ALA A 96 -6.99 11.63 -8.71
CA ALA A 96 -7.96 12.65 -9.12
C ALA A 96 -9.26 12.61 -8.29
N ASP A 97 -9.76 11.41 -7.99
CA ASP A 97 -10.96 11.21 -7.16
C ASP A 97 -10.76 11.55 -5.68
N MET A 98 -9.52 11.78 -5.25
CA MET A 98 -9.16 12.10 -3.87
C MET A 98 -8.66 13.54 -3.68
N GLY A 99 -9.15 14.46 -4.50
CA GLY A 99 -8.87 15.89 -4.38
C GLY A 99 -7.88 16.42 -5.42
N PRO A 100 -7.68 17.76 -5.46
CA PRO A 100 -6.95 18.45 -6.53
C PRO A 100 -5.43 18.43 -6.32
N TYR A 101 -4.89 17.42 -5.65
CA TYR A 101 -3.48 17.36 -5.29
C TYR A 101 -2.70 16.56 -6.33
N ARG A 102 -1.80 17.23 -7.03
CA ARG A 102 -0.91 16.60 -8.02
C ARG A 102 0.06 15.64 -7.33
N GLY A 103 0.44 14.60 -8.05
CA GLY A 103 1.44 13.63 -7.59
C GLY A 103 2.87 14.17 -7.63
N GLY A 104 3.79 13.40 -7.11
CA GLY A 104 5.20 13.74 -6.98
C GLY A 104 6.12 13.02 -7.95
N GLN A 105 5.61 12.41 -9.04
CA GLN A 105 6.45 12.05 -10.19
C GLN A 105 6.78 13.33 -10.98
N ALA A 106 7.52 14.21 -10.33
CA ALA A 106 7.87 15.56 -10.75
C ALA A 106 9.10 16.04 -9.99
N ASP A 107 9.74 17.13 -10.44
CA ASP A 107 10.90 17.71 -9.74
C ASP A 107 10.53 18.37 -8.40
N LEU A 108 9.33 18.94 -8.34
CA LEU A 108 8.84 19.67 -7.15
C LEU A 108 7.43 19.24 -6.78
N LEU A 109 7.23 19.03 -5.47
CA LEU A 109 5.93 18.71 -4.89
C LEU A 109 5.51 19.81 -3.91
N ARG A 110 4.30 20.35 -4.11
CA ARG A 110 3.68 21.24 -3.12
C ARG A 110 3.06 20.43 -2.00
N VAL A 111 3.52 20.63 -0.77
CA VAL A 111 3.01 19.94 0.42
C VAL A 111 2.23 20.92 1.31
N PRO A 112 0.90 20.82 1.37
CA PRO A 112 0.10 21.59 2.34
C PRO A 112 0.33 21.05 3.76
N TYR A 113 0.13 21.89 4.77
CA TYR A 113 0.30 21.51 6.18
C TYR A 113 1.64 20.79 6.43
N GLY A 114 2.76 21.40 6.01
CA GLY A 114 4.09 20.78 5.92
C GLY A 114 4.53 20.06 7.19
N ASP A 115 4.32 20.67 8.37
CA ASP A 115 4.66 20.09 9.66
C ASP A 115 3.89 18.80 10.00
N TYR A 116 2.73 18.62 9.41
CA TYR A 116 1.91 17.43 9.61
C TYR A 116 2.13 16.38 8.50
N ASN A 117 2.36 16.82 7.26
CA ASN A 117 2.45 15.94 6.10
C ASN A 117 3.90 15.59 5.70
N CYS A 118 4.90 16.02 6.45
CA CYS A 118 6.28 15.60 6.24
C CYS A 118 6.79 14.80 7.44
N LEU A 119 7.38 13.66 7.16
CA LEU A 119 8.20 12.94 8.13
C LEU A 119 9.65 13.34 7.93
N LYS A 120 10.21 14.08 8.89
CA LYS A 120 11.64 14.38 8.89
C LYS A 120 12.47 13.11 9.06
N LEU A 121 13.46 12.95 8.19
CA LEU A 121 14.34 11.81 8.14
C LEU A 121 15.69 12.09 8.83
N PRO A 122 16.43 11.06 9.25
CA PRO A 122 17.74 11.20 9.83
C PRO A 122 18.80 11.62 8.79
N PRO A 123 20.02 11.99 9.23
CA PRO A 123 21.08 12.49 8.33
C PRO A 123 21.54 11.53 7.24
N ASP A 124 21.38 10.21 7.45
CA ASP A 124 21.72 9.16 6.48
C ASP A 124 20.66 8.96 5.37
N ALA A 125 19.65 9.83 5.30
CA ALA A 125 18.55 9.70 4.36
C ALA A 125 18.98 9.84 2.89
N GLU A 126 20.01 10.63 2.61
CA GLU A 126 20.55 10.80 1.26
C GLU A 126 21.11 9.49 0.70
N GLU A 127 21.83 8.74 1.52
CA GLU A 127 22.46 7.48 1.14
C GLU A 127 21.46 6.30 1.13
N ARG A 128 20.35 6.45 1.88
CA ARG A 128 19.37 5.37 2.11
C ARG A 128 17.98 5.70 1.60
N GLN A 129 17.90 6.45 0.50
CA GLN A 129 16.63 6.89 -0.07
C GLN A 129 15.67 5.73 -0.36
N ASN A 130 16.18 4.60 -0.87
CA ASN A 130 15.37 3.42 -1.20
C ASN A 130 14.72 2.76 0.02
N GLU A 131 15.31 2.93 1.21
CA GLU A 131 14.71 2.49 2.46
C GLU A 131 13.59 3.45 2.89
N TYR A 132 13.91 4.75 2.92
CA TYR A 132 13.04 5.75 3.49
C TYR A 132 11.87 6.16 2.59
N VAL A 133 11.97 6.03 1.25
CA VAL A 133 10.86 6.31 0.35
C VAL A 133 9.68 5.38 0.59
N MET A 134 9.93 4.14 1.06
CA MET A 134 8.89 3.17 1.41
C MET A 134 8.00 3.62 2.58
N LEU A 135 8.46 4.61 3.37
CA LEU A 135 7.68 5.20 4.48
C LEU A 135 6.55 6.12 4.01
N ALA A 136 6.55 6.47 2.72
CA ALA A 136 5.51 7.32 2.16
C ALA A 136 4.17 6.57 1.98
N ASP A 137 4.22 5.25 1.72
CA ASP A 137 3.04 4.42 1.52
C ASP A 137 3.25 2.95 1.93
N ILE A 138 3.92 2.14 1.09
CA ILE A 138 3.77 0.69 1.09
C ILE A 138 4.23 0.01 2.37
N PHE A 139 5.27 0.49 3.04
CA PHE A 139 5.69 -0.11 4.31
C PHE A 139 4.71 0.18 5.45
N PRO A 140 4.25 1.43 5.68
CA PRO A 140 3.11 1.69 6.56
C PRO A 140 1.83 0.95 6.17
N THR A 141 1.53 0.80 4.87
CA THR A 141 0.34 0.12 4.38
C THR A 141 0.38 -1.38 4.67
N GLY A 142 1.52 -2.04 4.44
CA GLY A 142 1.71 -3.44 4.84
C GLY A 142 1.65 -3.62 6.36
N TRP A 143 2.20 -2.70 7.13
CA TRP A 143 2.05 -2.68 8.59
C TRP A 143 0.59 -2.53 9.00
N HIS A 144 -0.14 -1.62 8.36
CA HIS A 144 -1.55 -1.38 8.63
C HIS A 144 -2.42 -2.62 8.35
N ALA A 145 -2.13 -3.38 7.29
CA ALA A 145 -2.83 -4.64 7.01
C ALA A 145 -2.77 -5.59 8.20
N THR A 146 -1.59 -5.74 8.81
CA THR A 146 -1.41 -6.59 9.99
C THR A 146 -2.07 -6.03 11.25
N GLU A 147 -2.17 -4.70 11.41
CA GLU A 147 -2.94 -4.06 12.50
C GLU A 147 -4.44 -4.28 12.34
N LEU A 148 -4.96 -4.08 11.12
CA LEU A 148 -6.38 -4.33 10.81
C LEU A 148 -6.77 -5.79 11.03
N ALA A 149 -5.88 -6.72 10.70
CA ALA A 149 -6.05 -8.14 11.00
C ALA A 149 -5.97 -8.47 12.49
N GLY A 150 -5.43 -7.57 13.31
CA GLY A 150 -5.21 -7.78 14.74
C GLY A 150 -4.09 -8.78 15.05
N LEU A 151 -3.04 -8.84 14.19
CA LEU A 151 -1.91 -9.77 14.34
C LEU A 151 -1.16 -9.54 15.66
N ARG A 152 -0.89 -10.63 16.38
CA ARG A 152 -0.12 -10.65 17.63
C ARG A 152 1.12 -11.54 17.49
N PRO A 153 2.18 -11.29 18.27
CA PRO A 153 3.34 -12.18 18.32
C PRO A 153 2.94 -13.63 18.60
N GLY A 154 3.55 -14.57 17.87
CA GLY A 154 3.26 -16.00 17.99
C GLY A 154 2.06 -16.49 17.18
N GLU A 155 1.29 -15.61 16.52
CA GLU A 155 0.20 -16.00 15.61
C GLU A 155 0.72 -16.26 14.19
N SER A 156 -0.03 -17.05 13.42
CA SER A 156 0.17 -17.27 12.00
C SER A 156 -0.63 -16.28 11.16
N VAL A 157 -0.12 -15.92 9.98
CA VAL A 157 -0.81 -15.02 9.05
C VAL A 157 -0.68 -15.51 7.61
N VAL A 158 -1.78 -15.45 6.86
CA VAL A 158 -1.79 -15.61 5.39
C VAL A 158 -2.00 -14.27 4.71
N ILE A 159 -1.19 -13.96 3.71
CA ILE A 159 -1.20 -12.72 2.96
C ILE A 159 -1.48 -13.06 1.50
N TYR A 160 -2.58 -12.55 0.96
CA TYR A 160 -2.91 -12.68 -0.45
C TYR A 160 -2.33 -11.51 -1.24
N GLY A 161 -1.49 -11.84 -2.22
CA GLY A 161 -0.71 -10.94 -3.05
C GLY A 161 0.73 -10.76 -2.55
N ALA A 162 1.73 -11.08 -3.39
CA ALA A 162 3.14 -10.80 -3.17
C ALA A 162 3.61 -9.57 -3.96
N GLY A 163 2.71 -8.65 -4.26
CA GLY A 163 3.07 -7.32 -4.74
C GLY A 163 3.79 -6.50 -3.66
N PRO A 164 4.22 -5.28 -3.96
CA PRO A 164 4.99 -4.46 -3.01
C PRO A 164 4.32 -4.33 -1.62
N VAL A 165 3.01 -4.12 -1.56
CA VAL A 165 2.27 -4.02 -0.29
C VAL A 165 2.24 -5.34 0.46
N GLY A 166 1.99 -6.46 -0.24
CA GLY A 166 1.96 -7.78 0.39
C GLY A 166 3.32 -8.22 0.92
N LEU A 167 4.40 -7.94 0.19
CA LEU A 167 5.77 -8.17 0.67
C LEU A 167 6.09 -7.31 1.89
N MET A 168 5.60 -6.06 1.94
CA MET A 168 5.72 -5.21 3.14
C MET A 168 4.86 -5.72 4.29
N ALA A 169 3.67 -6.28 4.03
CA ALA A 169 2.86 -6.92 5.07
C ALA A 169 3.56 -8.16 5.65
N ALA A 170 4.20 -8.97 4.80
CA ALA A 170 5.01 -10.10 5.24
C ALA A 170 6.20 -9.65 6.09
N HIS A 171 6.94 -8.63 5.64
CA HIS A 171 8.04 -8.04 6.40
C HIS A 171 7.57 -7.48 7.76
N ALA A 172 6.44 -6.77 7.79
CA ALA A 172 5.82 -6.27 9.01
C ALA A 172 5.43 -7.41 9.97
N ALA A 173 4.84 -8.49 9.45
CA ALA A 173 4.45 -9.66 10.25
C ALA A 173 5.68 -10.34 10.89
N MET A 174 6.79 -10.47 10.14
CA MET A 174 8.05 -10.97 10.68
C MET A 174 8.59 -10.09 11.81
N ILE A 175 8.61 -8.77 11.61
CA ILE A 175 9.07 -7.81 12.64
C ILE A 175 8.20 -7.89 13.90
N LYS A 176 6.89 -8.11 13.74
CA LYS A 176 5.93 -8.26 14.85
C LYS A 176 6.01 -9.61 15.57
N GLY A 177 6.80 -10.56 15.05
CA GLY A 177 7.00 -11.86 15.68
C GLY A 177 5.89 -12.87 15.37
N ALA A 178 5.31 -12.84 14.18
CA ALA A 178 4.46 -13.91 13.69
C ALA A 178 5.24 -15.25 13.68
N CYS A 179 4.62 -16.35 14.10
CA CYS A 179 5.27 -17.66 14.12
C CYS A 179 5.30 -18.31 12.73
N MET A 180 4.37 -17.94 11.86
CA MET A 180 4.27 -18.43 10.48
C MET A 180 3.69 -17.33 9.61
N VAL A 181 4.39 -16.97 8.54
CA VAL A 181 3.94 -16.01 7.54
C VAL A 181 3.83 -16.71 6.19
N MET A 182 2.63 -16.84 5.66
CA MET A 182 2.32 -17.46 4.38
C MET A 182 1.98 -16.38 3.37
N VAL A 183 2.56 -16.41 2.17
CA VAL A 183 2.32 -15.41 1.12
C VAL A 183 1.86 -16.09 -0.15
N VAL A 184 0.66 -15.75 -0.60
CA VAL A 184 -0.01 -16.32 -1.78
C VAL A 184 0.22 -15.41 -2.98
N ASP A 185 0.75 -15.96 -4.07
CA ASP A 185 0.88 -15.31 -5.38
C ASP A 185 1.13 -16.41 -6.44
N ARG A 186 1.23 -16.04 -7.71
CA ARG A 186 1.61 -16.94 -8.81
C ARG A 186 2.92 -16.56 -9.49
N HIS A 187 3.41 -15.33 -9.26
CA HIS A 187 4.64 -14.84 -9.88
C HIS A 187 5.86 -15.39 -9.15
N PRO A 188 6.71 -16.22 -9.81
CA PRO A 188 7.81 -16.91 -9.15
C PRO A 188 8.87 -15.99 -8.53
N ASP A 189 9.14 -14.83 -9.15
CA ASP A 189 10.07 -13.83 -8.65
C ASP A 189 9.58 -13.18 -7.35
N ARG A 190 8.28 -12.86 -7.26
CA ARG A 190 7.64 -12.32 -6.05
C ARG A 190 7.61 -13.35 -4.92
N LEU A 191 7.31 -14.61 -5.24
CA LEU A 191 7.36 -15.71 -4.27
C LEU A 191 8.79 -15.96 -3.77
N ARG A 192 9.81 -15.83 -4.63
CA ARG A 192 11.23 -15.88 -4.21
C ARG A 192 11.58 -14.75 -3.23
N LEU A 193 11.08 -13.53 -3.47
CA LEU A 193 11.26 -12.41 -2.53
C LEU A 193 10.60 -12.69 -1.18
N ALA A 194 9.37 -13.21 -1.16
CA ALA A 194 8.70 -13.63 0.07
C ALA A 194 9.54 -14.67 0.83
N GLY A 195 10.03 -15.70 0.13
CA GLY A 195 10.92 -16.72 0.71
C GLY A 195 12.23 -16.13 1.25
N SER A 196 12.80 -15.12 0.61
CA SER A 196 14.07 -14.50 1.03
C SER A 196 14.02 -13.82 2.39
N ILE A 197 12.84 -13.38 2.83
CA ILE A 197 12.62 -12.80 4.16
C ILE A 197 12.10 -13.83 5.17
N GLY A 198 11.99 -15.12 4.81
CA GLY A 198 11.59 -16.21 5.69
C GLY A 198 10.07 -16.50 5.68
N ALA A 199 9.29 -15.91 4.77
CA ALA A 199 7.90 -16.29 4.59
C ALA A 199 7.78 -17.59 3.79
N LEU A 200 6.66 -18.32 3.98
CA LEU A 200 6.32 -19.52 3.22
C LEU A 200 5.57 -19.11 1.95
N PRO A 201 6.15 -19.30 0.75
CA PRO A 201 5.48 -19.00 -0.49
C PRO A 201 4.41 -20.04 -0.79
N ILE A 202 3.23 -19.58 -1.20
CA ILE A 202 2.12 -20.39 -1.67
C ILE A 202 1.83 -19.98 -3.12
N ASP A 203 2.01 -20.92 -4.03
CA ASP A 203 1.81 -20.73 -5.45
C ASP A 203 0.38 -21.15 -5.84
N ASP A 204 -0.50 -20.17 -6.11
CA ASP A 204 -1.91 -20.43 -6.46
C ASP A 204 -2.10 -20.98 -7.89
N SER A 205 -1.07 -20.96 -8.73
CA SER A 205 -1.08 -21.63 -10.03
C SER A 205 -0.92 -23.16 -9.92
N LYS A 206 -0.48 -23.66 -8.76
CA LYS A 206 -0.29 -25.09 -8.49
C LYS A 206 -1.45 -25.76 -7.78
N GLY A 207 -2.50 -25.02 -7.49
CA GLY A 207 -3.71 -25.52 -6.85
C GLY A 207 -4.34 -24.50 -5.90
N SER A 208 -5.46 -24.89 -5.30
CA SER A 208 -6.21 -24.04 -4.39
C SER A 208 -5.32 -23.46 -3.29
N PRO A 209 -5.16 -22.14 -3.18
CA PRO A 209 -4.38 -21.53 -2.10
C PRO A 209 -5.02 -21.77 -0.73
N VAL A 210 -6.35 -21.94 -0.68
CA VAL A 210 -7.08 -22.28 0.55
C VAL A 210 -6.64 -23.64 1.06
N ASP A 211 -6.58 -24.65 0.18
CA ASP A 211 -6.20 -26.01 0.57
C ASP A 211 -4.73 -26.06 1.04
N GLN A 212 -3.84 -25.34 0.34
CA GLN A 212 -2.43 -25.23 0.73
C GLN A 212 -2.27 -24.58 2.14
N VAL A 213 -3.04 -23.52 2.44
CA VAL A 213 -3.05 -22.90 3.78
C VAL A 213 -3.59 -23.86 4.84
N LEU A 214 -4.68 -24.57 4.53
CA LEU A 214 -5.27 -25.55 5.46
C LEU A 214 -4.32 -26.70 5.73
N GLU A 215 -3.59 -27.19 4.73
CA GLU A 215 -2.55 -28.21 4.90
C GLU A 215 -1.45 -27.76 5.86
N LEU A 216 -0.89 -26.54 5.63
CA LEU A 216 0.15 -25.95 6.47
C LEU A 216 -0.31 -25.67 7.92
N THR A 217 -1.60 -25.54 8.14
CA THR A 217 -2.21 -25.23 9.43
C THR A 217 -2.98 -26.39 10.04
N ASN A 218 -2.75 -27.63 9.57
CA ASN A 218 -3.41 -28.85 10.04
C ASN A 218 -4.95 -28.75 10.01
N GLY A 219 -5.52 -28.13 8.99
CA GLY A 219 -6.95 -27.97 8.79
C GLY A 219 -7.62 -26.86 9.60
N ILE A 220 -6.88 -26.15 10.45
CA ILE A 220 -7.43 -25.11 11.32
C ILE A 220 -7.61 -23.76 10.59
N GLY A 221 -6.70 -23.44 9.67
CA GLY A 221 -6.57 -22.14 9.02
C GLY A 221 -5.63 -21.19 9.78
N ALA A 222 -5.20 -20.13 9.12
CA ALA A 222 -4.33 -19.10 9.68
C ALA A 222 -5.05 -18.30 10.78
N ASP A 223 -4.31 -17.84 11.81
CA ASP A 223 -4.87 -16.97 12.85
C ASP A 223 -5.38 -15.66 12.26
N ARG A 224 -4.63 -15.11 11.30
CA ARG A 224 -4.90 -13.81 10.66
C ARG A 224 -4.78 -13.89 9.16
N GLY A 225 -5.43 -12.95 8.46
CA GLY A 225 -5.31 -12.82 7.02
C GLY A 225 -5.12 -11.37 6.58
N CYS A 226 -4.34 -11.15 5.51
CA CYS A 226 -4.17 -9.83 4.91
C CYS A 226 -4.54 -9.90 3.42
N GLU A 227 -5.40 -8.98 2.99
CA GLU A 227 -5.78 -8.75 1.61
C GLU A 227 -4.93 -7.59 1.06
N CYS A 228 -4.06 -7.89 0.08
CA CYS A 228 -3.11 -6.93 -0.50
C CYS A 228 -3.16 -6.90 -2.04
N VAL A 229 -4.27 -7.35 -2.64
CA VAL A 229 -4.49 -7.40 -4.10
C VAL A 229 -5.48 -6.33 -4.55
N GLY A 230 -6.67 -6.33 -3.94
CA GLY A 230 -7.75 -5.43 -4.30
C GLY A 230 -8.69 -5.99 -5.38
N TYR A 231 -9.50 -5.10 -5.96
CA TYR A 231 -10.59 -5.48 -6.85
C TYR A 231 -10.15 -6.05 -8.21
N GLN A 232 -8.92 -5.83 -8.64
CA GLN A 232 -8.36 -6.41 -9.86
C GLN A 232 -7.65 -7.75 -9.58
N ALA A 233 -8.19 -8.56 -8.69
CA ALA A 233 -7.69 -9.91 -8.46
C ALA A 233 -8.02 -10.82 -9.67
N HIS A 234 -7.05 -11.62 -10.11
CA HIS A 234 -7.20 -12.55 -11.24
C HIS A 234 -7.01 -13.98 -10.79
N ASP A 235 -7.71 -14.90 -11.43
CA ASP A 235 -7.44 -16.33 -11.32
C ASP A 235 -6.17 -16.75 -12.08
N PRO A 236 -5.72 -18.02 -11.99
CA PRO A 236 -4.56 -18.50 -12.74
C PRO A 236 -4.72 -18.44 -14.27
N GLU A 237 -5.95 -18.42 -14.77
CA GLU A 237 -6.31 -18.32 -16.18
C GLU A 237 -6.31 -16.85 -16.67
N GLY A 238 -6.17 -15.90 -15.76
CA GLY A 238 -6.11 -14.46 -16.06
C GLY A 238 -7.48 -13.76 -16.08
N HIS A 239 -8.55 -14.42 -15.63
CA HIS A 239 -9.85 -13.76 -15.48
C HIS A 239 -9.92 -12.96 -14.19
N GLU A 240 -10.46 -11.75 -14.27
CA GLU A 240 -10.63 -10.88 -13.12
C GLU A 240 -11.84 -11.32 -12.27
N HIS A 241 -11.59 -11.46 -10.96
CA HIS A 241 -12.59 -11.79 -9.96
C HIS A 241 -12.43 -10.89 -8.72
N PRO A 242 -13.12 -9.75 -8.64
CA PRO A 242 -12.96 -8.76 -7.56
C PRO A 242 -13.17 -9.31 -6.13
N ASN A 243 -13.90 -10.41 -6.01
CA ASN A 243 -14.23 -11.04 -4.73
C ASN A 243 -13.32 -12.21 -4.33
N MET A 244 -12.40 -12.63 -5.22
CA MET A 244 -11.68 -13.89 -5.07
C MET A 244 -10.81 -13.91 -3.80
N THR A 245 -9.98 -12.91 -3.61
CA THR A 245 -9.07 -12.85 -2.47
C THR A 245 -9.80 -12.72 -1.13
N MET A 246 -10.88 -11.95 -1.10
CA MET A 246 -11.73 -11.82 0.08
C MET A 246 -12.40 -13.15 0.47
N ASN A 247 -12.98 -13.87 -0.49
CA ASN A 247 -13.62 -15.15 -0.24
C ASN A 247 -12.60 -16.25 0.10
N ASN A 248 -11.42 -16.23 -0.50
CA ASN A 248 -10.33 -17.14 -0.13
C ASN A 248 -9.84 -16.87 1.30
N LEU A 249 -9.76 -15.60 1.73
CA LEU A 249 -9.42 -15.25 3.11
C LEU A 249 -10.46 -15.74 4.11
N VAL A 250 -11.75 -15.59 3.82
CA VAL A 250 -12.80 -16.14 4.68
C VAL A 250 -12.64 -17.65 4.88
N LYS A 251 -12.22 -18.38 3.84
CA LYS A 251 -11.99 -19.83 3.89
C LYS A 251 -10.68 -20.18 4.61
N SER A 252 -9.58 -19.45 4.34
CA SER A 252 -8.23 -19.74 4.83
C SER A 252 -8.00 -19.33 6.29
N VAL A 253 -8.69 -18.29 6.78
CA VAL A 253 -8.56 -17.80 8.14
C VAL A 253 -9.43 -18.62 9.08
N LYS A 254 -8.90 -18.99 10.24
CA LYS A 254 -9.59 -19.81 11.25
C LYS A 254 -10.87 -19.17 11.79
N PHE A 255 -11.65 -19.96 12.55
CA PHE A 255 -12.75 -19.44 13.38
C PHE A 255 -12.22 -18.35 14.32
N THR A 256 -12.98 -17.27 14.52
CA THR A 256 -12.63 -16.09 15.32
C THR A 256 -11.38 -15.32 14.87
N GLY A 257 -10.86 -15.62 13.69
CA GLY A 257 -9.70 -14.94 13.14
C GLY A 257 -10.05 -13.54 12.59
N GLY A 258 -9.01 -12.72 12.39
CA GLY A 258 -9.15 -11.36 11.86
C GLY A 258 -8.56 -11.23 10.46
N ILE A 259 -9.19 -10.40 9.64
CA ILE A 259 -8.79 -10.11 8.27
C ILE A 259 -8.54 -8.60 8.14
N GLY A 260 -7.38 -8.20 7.62
CA GLY A 260 -7.02 -6.82 7.32
C GLY A 260 -7.00 -6.60 5.80
N VAL A 261 -7.76 -5.63 5.31
CA VAL A 261 -7.90 -5.33 3.88
C VAL A 261 -7.28 -3.98 3.57
N VAL A 262 -6.24 -3.98 2.76
CA VAL A 262 -5.55 -2.76 2.28
C VAL A 262 -5.42 -2.71 0.76
N GLY A 263 -5.78 -3.79 0.06
CA GLY A 263 -6.00 -3.74 -1.37
C GLY A 263 -7.07 -2.70 -1.71
N VAL A 264 -6.93 -2.06 -2.86
CA VAL A 264 -7.87 -1.01 -3.28
C VAL A 264 -9.19 -1.63 -3.71
N TYR A 265 -10.29 -1.10 -3.16
CA TYR A 265 -11.65 -1.36 -3.61
C TYR A 265 -12.32 -0.02 -3.90
N ALA A 266 -12.38 0.33 -5.18
CA ALA A 266 -12.98 1.57 -5.63
C ALA A 266 -14.53 1.51 -5.52
N PRO A 267 -15.21 2.61 -5.18
CA PRO A 267 -16.68 2.64 -5.08
C PRO A 267 -17.37 2.53 -6.43
N GLN A 268 -16.64 2.62 -7.52
CA GLN A 268 -17.10 2.44 -8.88
C GLN A 268 -15.91 2.10 -9.78
N ASP A 269 -16.18 1.42 -10.89
CA ASP A 269 -15.22 1.13 -11.94
C ASP A 269 -15.88 1.41 -13.30
N PRO A 270 -15.32 2.33 -14.10
CA PRO A 270 -15.90 2.66 -15.41
C PRO A 270 -15.77 1.54 -16.46
N ALA A 271 -14.81 0.61 -16.27
CA ALA A 271 -14.51 -0.45 -17.23
C ALA A 271 -14.37 -1.85 -16.56
N PRO A 272 -15.33 -2.30 -15.73
CA PRO A 272 -15.20 -3.52 -14.96
C PRO A 272 -15.35 -4.75 -15.87
N GLN A 273 -14.59 -5.81 -15.56
CA GLN A 273 -14.84 -7.13 -16.16
C GLN A 273 -16.03 -7.82 -15.49
N ASP A 274 -16.21 -7.66 -14.17
CA ASP A 274 -17.42 -8.10 -13.46
C ASP A 274 -18.46 -6.97 -13.44
N PRO A 275 -19.66 -7.17 -14.00
CA PRO A 275 -20.71 -6.14 -14.06
C PRO A 275 -21.14 -5.57 -12.68
N LEU A 276 -21.07 -6.37 -11.61
CA LEU A 276 -21.40 -5.93 -10.26
C LEU A 276 -20.40 -4.87 -9.77
N TYR A 277 -19.16 -5.02 -10.16
CA TYR A 277 -18.11 -4.09 -9.72
C TYR A 277 -18.20 -2.70 -10.38
N LYS A 278 -19.05 -2.52 -11.37
CA LYS A 278 -19.35 -1.18 -11.91
C LYS A 278 -19.79 -0.19 -10.83
N GLN A 279 -20.42 -0.68 -9.77
CA GLN A 279 -20.87 0.09 -8.61
C GLN A 279 -20.09 -0.27 -7.33
N GLY A 280 -18.93 -0.89 -7.46
CA GLY A 280 -18.12 -1.32 -6.34
C GLY A 280 -18.70 -2.47 -5.52
N GLU A 281 -19.66 -3.25 -6.11
CA GLU A 281 -20.29 -4.37 -5.43
C GLU A 281 -19.53 -5.68 -5.69
N ILE A 282 -19.40 -6.52 -4.66
CA ILE A 282 -18.81 -7.86 -4.75
C ILE A 282 -19.70 -8.89 -4.09
N VAL A 283 -19.68 -10.11 -4.61
CA VAL A 283 -20.30 -11.26 -3.93
C VAL A 283 -19.38 -11.74 -2.82
N PHE A 284 -19.85 -11.73 -1.59
CA PHE A 284 -19.06 -12.07 -0.42
C PHE A 284 -19.66 -13.27 0.32
N ASP A 285 -18.83 -14.23 0.75
CA ASP A 285 -19.22 -15.43 1.49
C ASP A 285 -19.66 -15.09 2.93
N HIS A 286 -20.62 -14.15 3.05
CA HIS A 286 -21.06 -13.58 4.32
C HIS A 286 -21.56 -14.64 5.32
N GLY A 287 -22.28 -15.65 4.84
CA GLY A 287 -22.78 -16.73 5.71
C GLY A 287 -21.64 -17.50 6.40
N LEU A 288 -20.60 -17.84 5.66
CA LEU A 288 -19.40 -18.51 6.21
C LEU A 288 -18.62 -17.58 7.13
N PHE A 289 -18.44 -16.32 6.73
CA PHE A 289 -17.79 -15.27 7.53
C PHE A 289 -18.47 -15.11 8.90
N TRP A 290 -19.81 -14.98 8.90
CA TRP A 290 -20.60 -14.88 10.12
C TRP A 290 -20.47 -16.14 10.98
N PHE A 291 -20.61 -17.32 10.36
CA PHE A 291 -20.54 -18.59 11.06
C PHE A 291 -19.18 -18.83 11.72
N LYS A 292 -18.10 -18.39 11.07
CA LYS A 292 -16.73 -18.47 11.63
C LYS A 292 -16.47 -17.41 12.70
N GLY A 293 -17.37 -16.44 12.93
CA GLY A 293 -17.17 -15.37 13.90
C GLY A 293 -15.93 -14.51 13.59
N GLN A 294 -15.62 -14.35 12.32
CA GLN A 294 -14.46 -13.58 11.89
C GLN A 294 -14.70 -12.08 11.98
N THR A 295 -13.62 -11.30 11.96
CA THR A 295 -13.66 -9.83 11.87
C THR A 295 -12.93 -9.34 10.64
N ILE A 296 -13.39 -8.23 10.04
CA ILE A 296 -12.71 -7.54 8.95
C ILE A 296 -12.46 -6.10 9.35
N GLY A 297 -11.20 -5.68 9.25
CA GLY A 297 -10.79 -4.28 9.26
C GLY A 297 -10.41 -3.85 7.86
N THR A 298 -10.85 -2.66 7.41
CA THR A 298 -10.60 -2.17 6.05
C THR A 298 -10.35 -0.68 6.01
N GLY A 299 -9.81 -0.19 4.91
CA GLY A 299 -9.65 1.22 4.60
C GLY A 299 -8.22 1.62 4.32
N GLN A 300 -8.06 2.86 3.89
CA GLN A 300 -6.75 3.40 3.57
C GLN A 300 -5.85 3.53 4.79
N CYS A 301 -4.56 3.29 4.58
CA CYS A 301 -3.56 3.36 5.64
C CYS A 301 -3.45 4.76 6.25
N ASN A 302 -3.54 4.83 7.57
CA ASN A 302 -3.20 6.05 8.32
C ASN A 302 -1.67 6.14 8.51
N VAL A 303 -0.94 6.42 7.42
CA VAL A 303 0.54 6.37 7.33
C VAL A 303 1.21 7.05 8.52
N LYS A 304 0.69 8.22 8.92
CA LYS A 304 1.27 9.04 10.02
C LYS A 304 1.16 8.38 11.40
N ALA A 305 0.32 7.35 11.54
CA ALA A 305 0.25 6.56 12.77
C ALA A 305 1.47 5.64 12.95
N TYR A 306 2.12 5.25 11.85
CA TYR A 306 3.17 4.22 11.84
C TYR A 306 4.54 4.73 11.40
N ASN A 307 4.61 5.72 10.52
CA ASN A 307 5.83 6.06 9.79
C ASN A 307 7.01 6.50 10.69
N ARG A 308 6.75 7.08 11.88
CA ARG A 308 7.82 7.41 12.83
C ARG A 308 8.47 6.15 13.42
N GLN A 309 7.65 5.22 13.90
CA GLN A 309 8.15 3.93 14.40
C GLN A 309 8.89 3.16 13.31
N LEU A 310 8.36 3.13 12.09
CA LEU A 310 8.97 2.43 10.96
C LEU A 310 10.28 3.08 10.52
N ARG A 311 10.37 4.43 10.54
CA ARG A 311 11.63 5.16 10.34
C ARG A 311 12.69 4.71 11.35
N ASP A 312 12.32 4.61 12.62
CA ASP A 312 13.26 4.23 13.68
C ASP A 312 13.70 2.77 13.54
N LEU A 313 12.83 1.86 13.07
CA LEU A 313 13.20 0.49 12.71
C LEU A 313 14.19 0.45 11.51
N ILE A 314 13.99 1.30 10.50
CA ILE A 314 14.94 1.44 9.39
C ILE A 314 16.27 2.00 9.89
N SER A 315 16.26 3.08 10.67
CA SER A 315 17.46 3.75 11.18
C SER A 315 18.34 2.80 12.01
N THR A 316 17.73 1.91 12.76
CA THR A 316 18.43 0.92 13.60
C THR A 316 18.78 -0.37 12.85
N GLY A 317 18.47 -0.47 11.55
CA GLY A 317 18.76 -1.65 10.72
C GLY A 317 17.86 -2.86 11.00
N ARG A 318 16.78 -2.69 11.77
CA ARG A 318 15.81 -3.75 12.06
C ARG A 318 14.79 -3.96 10.94
N ALA A 319 14.60 -2.97 10.09
CA ALA A 319 13.81 -3.06 8.88
C ALA A 319 14.66 -2.67 7.66
N LYS A 320 14.51 -3.40 6.59
CA LYS A 320 15.18 -3.15 5.29
C LYS A 320 14.15 -3.27 4.15
N PRO A 321 13.22 -2.32 4.04
CA PRO A 321 12.13 -2.42 3.06
C PRO A 321 12.63 -2.33 1.60
N SER A 322 13.84 -1.87 1.35
CA SER A 322 14.43 -1.81 0.00
C SER A 322 14.66 -3.18 -0.65
N PHE A 323 14.49 -4.30 0.08
CA PHE A 323 14.68 -5.64 -0.49
C PHE A 323 13.77 -5.95 -1.69
N ILE A 324 12.69 -5.18 -1.85
CA ILE A 324 11.77 -5.31 -2.99
C ILE A 324 12.14 -4.44 -4.19
N VAL A 325 13.08 -3.48 -4.04
CA VAL A 325 13.47 -2.58 -5.13
C VAL A 325 14.15 -3.36 -6.23
N SER A 326 13.54 -3.35 -7.39
CA SER A 326 14.06 -4.05 -8.58
C SER A 326 14.76 -3.10 -9.55
N HIS A 327 14.27 -1.85 -9.66
CA HIS A 327 14.78 -0.87 -10.62
C HIS A 327 14.84 0.53 -10.03
N GLU A 328 15.92 1.23 -10.37
CA GLU A 328 16.06 2.68 -10.18
C GLU A 328 16.26 3.31 -11.55
N LEU A 329 15.33 4.17 -11.98
CA LEU A 329 15.30 4.72 -13.32
C LEU A 329 15.13 6.24 -13.29
N PRO A 330 15.67 6.98 -14.26
CA PRO A 330 15.34 8.38 -14.45
C PRO A 330 13.82 8.57 -14.63
N LEU A 331 13.26 9.68 -14.13
CA LEU A 331 11.84 9.98 -14.28
C LEU A 331 11.38 9.97 -15.74
N GLY A 332 12.24 10.36 -16.70
CA GLY A 332 11.93 10.31 -18.12
C GLY A 332 11.66 8.91 -18.68
N GLU A 333 12.08 7.85 -17.96
CA GLU A 333 11.78 6.45 -18.33
C GLU A 333 10.48 5.92 -17.70
N ALA A 334 9.74 6.75 -16.97
CA ALA A 334 8.49 6.34 -16.33
C ALA A 334 7.50 5.65 -17.28
N PRO A 335 7.25 6.13 -18.54
CA PRO A 335 6.33 5.45 -19.44
C PRO A 335 6.70 3.98 -19.71
N LYS A 336 7.99 3.69 -19.91
CA LYS A 336 8.48 2.34 -20.10
C LYS A 336 8.37 1.51 -18.82
N ALA A 337 8.69 2.12 -17.68
CA ALA A 337 8.59 1.47 -16.38
C ALA A 337 7.14 1.07 -16.04
N TYR A 338 6.17 1.92 -16.35
CA TYR A 338 4.74 1.59 -16.20
C TYR A 338 4.34 0.40 -17.07
N GLN A 339 4.79 0.33 -18.34
CA GLN A 339 4.50 -0.81 -19.23
C GLN A 339 4.97 -2.13 -18.66
N HIS A 340 6.22 -2.21 -18.20
CA HIS A 340 6.77 -3.44 -17.61
C HIS A 340 6.12 -3.79 -16.27
N PHE A 341 5.87 -2.77 -15.44
CA PHE A 341 5.27 -2.97 -14.12
C PHE A 341 3.80 -3.42 -14.23
N ASP A 342 3.05 -2.87 -15.18
CA ASP A 342 1.68 -3.23 -15.51
C ASP A 342 1.59 -4.65 -16.08
N ALA A 343 2.47 -4.98 -17.05
CA ALA A 343 2.58 -6.34 -17.62
C ALA A 343 3.01 -7.39 -16.59
N ARG A 344 3.41 -6.98 -15.39
CA ARG A 344 3.97 -7.86 -14.35
C ARG A 344 5.15 -8.67 -14.83
N ASP A 345 5.99 -8.06 -15.68
CA ASP A 345 7.19 -8.70 -16.22
C ASP A 345 8.11 -9.22 -15.11
N GLU A 346 8.71 -10.39 -15.32
CA GLU A 346 9.58 -11.01 -14.32
C GLU A 346 10.72 -10.05 -13.90
N GLY A 347 10.90 -9.89 -12.59
CA GLY A 347 11.90 -9.00 -12.01
C GLY A 347 11.45 -7.55 -11.83
N TRP A 348 10.23 -7.16 -12.26
CA TRP A 348 9.70 -5.81 -12.09
C TRP A 348 8.80 -5.72 -10.85
N THR A 349 9.41 -5.76 -9.67
CA THR A 349 8.66 -5.78 -8.41
C THR A 349 8.38 -4.39 -7.85
N LYS A 350 9.42 -3.54 -7.75
CA LYS A 350 9.29 -2.15 -7.27
C LYS A 350 10.22 -1.24 -8.05
N VAL A 351 9.66 -0.21 -8.65
CA VAL A 351 10.41 0.78 -9.43
C VAL A 351 10.50 2.08 -8.65
N VAL A 352 11.73 2.57 -8.48
CA VAL A 352 12.05 3.89 -7.95
C VAL A 352 12.41 4.80 -9.13
N LEU A 353 11.67 5.88 -9.28
CA LEU A 353 11.94 6.92 -10.26
C LEU A 353 12.75 8.06 -9.63
N LYS A 354 13.79 8.50 -10.31
CA LYS A 354 14.68 9.59 -9.89
C LYS A 354 14.42 10.79 -10.80
N PRO A 355 13.74 11.85 -10.33
CA PRO A 355 13.73 13.12 -11.04
C PRO A 355 15.15 13.64 -11.28
N ALA A 356 15.34 14.45 -12.32
CA ALA A 356 16.65 15.03 -12.61
C ALA A 356 17.05 15.97 -11.47
N ALA A 357 18.32 15.85 -11.02
CA ALA A 357 18.87 16.69 -9.96
C ALA A 357 19.05 18.16 -10.42
#